data_ff61e37dee20bcac469e85a07e7b5bb7
#
_entry.id   ff61e37dee20bcac469e85a07e7b5bb7
#
_cell.length_a   1.000
_cell.length_b   1.000
_cell.length_c   1.000
_cell.angle_alpha   90.00
_cell.angle_beta   90.00
_cell.angle_gamma   90.00
#
_symmetry.space_group_name_H-M   'P 1'
#
loop_
_entity.id
_entity.type
_entity.pdbx_description
1 polymer ?
#
loop_
_entity_poly.entity_id
_entity_poly.type
_entity_poly.pdbx_seq_one_letter_code
_entity_poly.pdbx_strand_id
1 'polypeptide(L)'
;MGYMVKINWLDNFPATTKEFGYIISFKEAGDILVEHSQDVKADYMIYSVMFNYMQYLELALKNILSYSNSKIPYTHDINALWETTKPIIKNIFGKDEIEISIIDSIIKSIFPQNSTSMDFRYKTDKQGKDNIPNSFTLDLYVVKIWIDVFDTIIYDTYNT
;
A
#
# COMPACT_ATOMS: atom_id res chain seq x y z
N MET A 1 21.34 23.54 -6.48
CA MET A 1 20.20 24.06 -7.27
C MET A 1 18.96 23.28 -6.87
N GLY A 2 17.95 23.96 -6.28
CA GLY A 2 16.76 23.28 -5.80
C GLY A 2 15.85 22.83 -6.95
N TYR A 3 15.29 21.64 -6.86
CA TYR A 3 14.30 21.13 -7.81
C TYR A 3 12.91 21.64 -7.40
N MET A 4 12.29 22.49 -8.22
CA MET A 4 10.91 22.95 -7.98
C MET A 4 9.92 22.01 -8.64
N VAL A 5 9.08 21.37 -7.82
CA VAL A 5 7.97 20.56 -8.28
C VAL A 5 6.74 21.45 -8.45
N LYS A 6 6.12 21.40 -9.65
CA LYS A 6 4.83 22.05 -9.89
C LYS A 6 3.74 20.98 -9.89
N ILE A 7 2.85 21.00 -8.94
CA ILE A 7 1.72 20.06 -8.84
C ILE A 7 0.76 20.21 -10.03
N ASN A 8 0.68 21.41 -10.62
CA ASN A 8 -0.20 21.69 -11.74
C ASN A 8 0.18 20.98 -13.07
N TRP A 9 1.34 20.31 -13.16
CA TRP A 9 1.66 19.50 -14.34
C TRP A 9 0.65 18.37 -14.57
N LEU A 10 0.02 17.90 -13.48
CA LEU A 10 -1.02 16.89 -13.53
C LEU A 10 -2.31 17.39 -14.21
N ASP A 11 -2.53 18.71 -14.33
CA ASP A 11 -3.75 19.26 -14.91
C ASP A 11 -3.92 18.95 -16.41
N ASN A 12 -2.81 18.61 -17.08
CA ASN A 12 -2.81 18.23 -18.49
C ASN A 12 -3.08 16.73 -18.73
N PHE A 13 -3.21 15.92 -17.67
CA PHE A 13 -3.47 14.49 -17.77
C PHE A 13 -4.92 14.15 -17.42
N PRO A 14 -5.48 13.04 -17.98
CA PRO A 14 -6.76 12.51 -17.57
C PRO A 14 -6.84 12.27 -16.06
N ALA A 15 -8.02 12.37 -15.47
CA ALA A 15 -8.23 12.18 -14.03
C ALA A 15 -7.70 10.82 -13.54
N THR A 16 -7.91 9.77 -14.32
CA THR A 16 -7.40 8.41 -14.04
C THR A 16 -5.88 8.36 -13.93
N THR A 17 -5.16 9.08 -14.80
CA THR A 17 -3.69 9.16 -14.76
C THR A 17 -3.21 9.92 -13.53
N LYS A 18 -3.92 10.96 -13.11
CA LYS A 18 -3.60 11.74 -11.90
C LYS A 18 -3.75 10.88 -10.66
N GLU A 19 -4.85 10.14 -10.56
CA GLU A 19 -5.13 9.25 -9.44
C GLU A 19 -4.11 8.13 -9.36
N PHE A 20 -3.79 7.50 -10.48
CA PHE A 20 -2.75 6.48 -10.56
C PHE A 20 -1.38 7.04 -10.13
N GLY A 21 -0.98 8.20 -10.65
CA GLY A 21 0.28 8.87 -10.27
C GLY A 21 0.34 9.19 -8.77
N TYR A 22 -0.79 9.59 -8.17
CA TYR A 22 -0.88 9.82 -6.74
C TYR A 22 -0.68 8.51 -5.95
N ILE A 23 -1.36 7.44 -6.34
CA ILE A 23 -1.26 6.13 -5.69
C ILE A 23 0.16 5.58 -5.77
N ILE A 24 0.73 5.51 -6.98
CA ILE A 24 2.05 4.91 -7.19
C ILE A 24 3.17 5.70 -6.52
N SER A 25 3.00 7.01 -6.29
CA SER A 25 3.99 7.83 -5.61
C SER A 25 4.31 7.34 -4.19
N PHE A 26 3.35 6.74 -3.50
CA PHE A 26 3.59 6.14 -2.17
C PHE A 26 4.42 4.86 -2.28
N LYS A 27 4.17 4.03 -3.29
CA LYS A 27 4.98 2.84 -3.55
C LYS A 27 6.44 3.22 -3.85
N GLU A 28 6.63 4.12 -4.80
CA GLU A 28 7.97 4.61 -5.17
C GLU A 28 8.72 5.24 -4.01
N ALA A 29 8.04 6.03 -3.17
CA ALA A 29 8.64 6.58 -1.96
C ALA A 29 9.06 5.46 -0.98
N GLY A 30 8.23 4.43 -0.80
CA GLY A 30 8.57 3.26 -0.01
C GLY A 30 9.80 2.53 -0.54
N ASP A 31 9.87 2.30 -1.85
CA ASP A 31 10.99 1.62 -2.52
C ASP A 31 12.31 2.38 -2.32
N ILE A 32 12.31 3.69 -2.52
CA ILE A 32 13.49 4.55 -2.29
C ILE A 32 13.94 4.49 -0.84
N LEU A 33 12.99 4.51 0.11
CA LEU A 33 13.31 4.44 1.54
C LEU A 33 13.87 3.08 1.93
N VAL A 34 13.40 1.98 1.34
CA VAL A 34 13.97 0.64 1.57
C VAL A 34 15.41 0.58 1.09
N GLU A 35 15.69 1.02 -0.12
CA GLU A 35 17.03 1.05 -0.67
C GLU A 35 17.97 1.90 0.20
N HIS A 36 17.55 3.11 0.57
CA HIS A 36 18.34 3.97 1.45
C HIS A 36 18.56 3.35 2.84
N SER A 37 17.55 2.69 3.43
CA SER A 37 17.67 2.07 4.75
C SER A 37 18.72 0.95 4.80
N GLN A 38 18.89 0.22 3.71
CA GLN A 38 19.92 -0.80 3.58
C GLN A 38 21.33 -0.20 3.55
N ASP A 39 21.49 0.88 2.81
CA ASP A 39 22.80 1.57 2.66
C ASP A 39 23.30 2.13 4.00
N VAL A 40 22.39 2.69 4.80
CA VAL A 40 22.75 3.38 6.07
C VAL A 40 22.46 2.55 7.33
N LYS A 41 21.91 1.33 7.18
CA LYS A 41 21.49 0.44 8.29
C LYS A 41 20.58 1.16 9.30
N ALA A 42 19.57 1.83 8.78
CA ALA A 42 18.70 2.72 9.54
C ALA A 42 17.37 2.05 9.91
N ASP A 43 17.36 1.25 10.98
CA ASP A 43 16.18 0.49 11.43
C ASP A 43 14.96 1.39 11.73
N TYR A 44 15.18 2.64 12.15
CA TYR A 44 14.11 3.60 12.41
C TYR A 44 13.31 3.97 11.16
N MET A 45 13.83 3.69 9.97
CA MET A 45 13.11 3.98 8.72
C MET A 45 11.89 3.07 8.50
N ILE A 46 11.76 1.99 9.28
CA ILE A 46 10.61 1.09 9.23
C ILE A 46 9.27 1.85 9.28
N TYR A 47 9.16 2.88 10.11
CA TYR A 47 7.93 3.68 10.21
C TYR A 47 7.58 4.36 8.90
N SER A 48 8.55 5.01 8.26
CA SER A 48 8.32 5.72 7.00
C SER A 48 8.09 4.77 5.83
N VAL A 49 8.84 3.66 5.77
CA VAL A 49 8.66 2.63 4.74
C VAL A 49 7.26 2.03 4.84
N MET A 50 6.90 1.53 6.02
CA MET A 50 5.61 0.87 6.21
C MET A 50 4.44 1.83 6.04
N PHE A 51 4.55 3.08 6.48
CA PHE A 51 3.53 4.09 6.23
C PHE A 51 3.27 4.27 4.73
N ASN A 52 4.32 4.39 3.93
CA ASN A 52 4.18 4.58 2.49
C ASN A 52 3.55 3.35 1.81
N TYR A 53 4.01 2.14 2.14
CA TYR A 53 3.44 0.93 1.56
C TYR A 53 1.98 0.69 1.98
N MET A 54 1.64 0.96 3.24
CA MET A 54 0.26 0.85 3.69
C MET A 54 -0.65 1.87 3.00
N GLN A 55 -0.17 3.10 2.83
CA GLN A 55 -0.90 4.12 2.11
C GLN A 55 -1.12 3.74 0.64
N TYR A 56 -0.10 3.18 -0.01
CA TYR A 56 -0.20 2.64 -1.36
C TYR A 56 -1.28 1.55 -1.45
N LEU A 57 -1.21 0.53 -0.58
CA LEU A 57 -2.17 -0.58 -0.58
C LEU A 57 -3.61 -0.11 -0.33
N GLU A 58 -3.81 0.77 0.66
CA GLU A 58 -5.12 1.34 0.97
C GLU A 58 -5.71 2.06 -0.24
N LEU A 59 -4.93 2.92 -0.87
CA LEU A 59 -5.39 3.70 -2.02
C LEU A 59 -5.62 2.82 -3.25
N ALA A 60 -4.76 1.83 -3.51
CA ALA A 60 -4.93 0.89 -4.62
C ALA A 60 -6.22 0.07 -4.48
N LEU A 61 -6.49 -0.48 -3.29
CA LEU A 61 -7.72 -1.22 -3.02
C LEU A 61 -8.97 -0.34 -3.13
N LYS A 62 -8.92 0.88 -2.59
CA LYS A 62 -10.03 1.85 -2.71
C LYS A 62 -10.28 2.26 -4.16
N ASN A 63 -9.23 2.40 -4.97
CA ASN A 63 -9.35 2.72 -6.38
C ASN A 63 -10.05 1.60 -7.16
N ILE A 64 -9.73 0.33 -6.89
CA ILE A 64 -10.44 -0.81 -7.50
C ILE A 64 -11.94 -0.79 -7.14
N LEU A 65 -12.28 -0.52 -5.89
CA LEU A 65 -13.66 -0.37 -5.44
C LEU A 65 -14.38 0.76 -6.19
N SER A 66 -13.72 1.91 -6.32
CA SER A 66 -14.24 3.06 -7.07
C SER A 66 -14.48 2.72 -8.54
N TYR A 67 -13.51 2.09 -9.18
CA TYR A 67 -13.59 1.69 -10.59
C TYR A 67 -14.74 0.71 -10.86
N SER A 68 -15.01 -0.19 -9.94
CA SER A 68 -16.12 -1.14 -10.03
C SER A 68 -17.49 -0.55 -9.64
N ASN A 69 -17.58 0.75 -9.35
CA ASN A 69 -18.76 1.41 -8.79
C ASN A 69 -19.27 0.79 -7.48
N SER A 70 -18.36 0.14 -6.75
CA SER A 70 -18.67 -0.46 -5.45
C SER A 70 -18.60 0.57 -4.33
N LYS A 71 -19.38 0.37 -3.28
CA LYS A 71 -19.33 1.24 -2.10
C LYS A 71 -17.96 1.10 -1.42
N ILE A 72 -17.24 2.21 -1.31
CA ILE A 72 -15.96 2.26 -0.60
C ILE A 72 -16.24 2.28 0.91
N PRO A 73 -15.77 1.29 1.69
CA PRO A 73 -15.94 1.31 3.13
C PRO A 73 -15.10 2.43 3.76
N TYR A 74 -15.67 3.08 4.78
CA TYR A 74 -14.95 4.09 5.57
C TYR A 74 -14.04 3.38 6.59
N THR A 75 -12.91 2.89 6.12
CA THR A 75 -11.92 2.18 6.93
C THR A 75 -10.50 2.43 6.43
N HIS A 76 -9.53 2.27 7.33
CA HIS A 76 -8.10 2.22 7.04
C HIS A 76 -7.52 0.82 7.31
N ASP A 77 -8.35 -0.15 7.61
CA ASP A 77 -7.97 -1.54 7.81
C ASP A 77 -7.75 -2.22 6.44
N ILE A 78 -6.51 -2.56 6.16
CA ILE A 78 -6.10 -3.19 4.89
C ILE A 78 -6.75 -4.56 4.72
N ASN A 79 -6.88 -5.34 5.79
CA ASN A 79 -7.53 -6.65 5.72
C ASN A 79 -9.01 -6.51 5.34
N ALA A 80 -9.73 -5.56 5.97
CA ALA A 80 -11.13 -5.30 5.66
C ALA A 80 -11.32 -4.78 4.23
N LEU A 81 -10.43 -3.92 3.75
CA LEU A 81 -10.44 -3.44 2.37
C LEU A 81 -10.17 -4.58 1.39
N TRP A 82 -9.21 -5.44 1.69
CA TRP A 82 -8.90 -6.60 0.86
C TRP A 82 -10.08 -7.56 0.77
N GLU A 83 -10.68 -7.95 1.86
CA GLU A 83 -11.85 -8.85 1.85
C GLU A 83 -13.03 -8.27 1.03
N THR A 84 -13.19 -6.94 1.02
CA THR A 84 -14.21 -6.27 0.20
C THR A 84 -13.83 -6.24 -1.28
N THR A 85 -12.55 -6.10 -1.60
CA THR A 85 -12.04 -5.95 -2.98
C THR A 85 -11.84 -7.30 -3.66
N LYS A 86 -11.48 -8.33 -2.91
CA LYS A 86 -11.18 -9.68 -3.38
C LYS A 86 -12.21 -10.28 -4.36
N PRO A 87 -13.54 -10.26 -4.08
CA PRO A 87 -14.53 -10.77 -5.04
C PRO A 87 -14.60 -9.95 -6.33
N ILE A 88 -14.28 -8.65 -6.28
CA ILE A 88 -14.23 -7.78 -7.44
C ILE A 88 -13.07 -8.16 -8.34
N ILE A 89 -11.88 -8.30 -7.77
CA ILE A 89 -10.66 -8.69 -8.48
C ILE A 89 -10.87 -10.05 -9.14
N LYS A 90 -11.46 -11.01 -8.44
CA LYS A 90 -11.75 -12.34 -8.97
C LYS A 90 -12.78 -12.30 -10.10
N ASN A 91 -13.92 -11.66 -9.90
CA ASN A 91 -15.07 -11.79 -10.79
C ASN A 91 -15.08 -10.79 -11.94
N ILE A 92 -14.57 -9.57 -11.74
CA ILE A 92 -14.58 -8.50 -12.74
C ILE A 92 -13.28 -8.49 -13.53
N PHE A 93 -12.16 -8.69 -12.85
CA PHE A 93 -10.84 -8.63 -13.47
C PHE A 93 -10.23 -10.00 -13.80
N GLY A 94 -10.98 -11.09 -13.56
CA GLY A 94 -10.63 -12.42 -14.02
C GLY A 94 -9.40 -13.05 -13.35
N LYS A 95 -8.96 -12.53 -12.20
CA LYS A 95 -7.83 -13.09 -11.47
C LYS A 95 -8.15 -14.46 -10.90
N ASP A 96 -7.22 -15.39 -11.05
CA ASP A 96 -7.41 -16.77 -10.63
C ASP A 96 -7.21 -16.96 -9.11
N GLU A 97 -7.51 -18.17 -8.63
CA GLU A 97 -7.39 -18.52 -7.21
C GLU A 97 -5.95 -18.46 -6.71
N ILE A 98 -4.95 -18.66 -7.58
CA ILE A 98 -3.53 -18.63 -7.23
C ILE A 98 -3.13 -17.18 -6.96
N GLU A 99 -3.47 -16.26 -7.86
CA GLU A 99 -3.19 -14.82 -7.70
C GLU A 99 -3.85 -14.27 -6.44
N ILE A 100 -5.12 -14.64 -6.20
CA ILE A 100 -5.87 -14.27 -4.99
C ILE A 100 -5.18 -14.82 -3.73
N SER A 101 -4.77 -16.09 -3.74
CA SER A 101 -4.07 -16.74 -2.63
C SER A 101 -2.71 -16.08 -2.32
N ILE A 102 -2.00 -15.63 -3.35
CA ILE A 102 -0.75 -14.89 -3.19
C ILE A 102 -1.01 -13.58 -2.45
N ILE A 103 -1.99 -12.79 -2.88
CA ILE A 103 -2.33 -11.52 -2.20
C ILE A 103 -2.82 -11.77 -0.78
N ASP A 104 -3.65 -12.78 -0.53
CA ASP A 104 -4.07 -13.19 0.82
C ASP A 104 -2.87 -13.41 1.74
N SER A 105 -1.87 -14.12 1.23
CA SER A 105 -0.65 -14.45 1.98
C SER A 105 0.19 -13.21 2.27
N ILE A 106 0.34 -12.33 1.28
CA ILE A 106 1.07 -11.06 1.41
C ILE A 106 0.42 -10.20 2.48
N ILE A 107 -0.88 -9.94 2.37
CA ILE A 107 -1.59 -9.06 3.31
C ILE A 107 -1.53 -9.61 4.74
N LYS A 108 -1.75 -10.90 4.93
CA LYS A 108 -1.68 -11.53 6.25
C LYS A 108 -0.27 -11.53 6.84
N SER A 109 0.76 -11.59 6.01
CA SER A 109 2.16 -11.58 6.47
C SER A 109 2.65 -10.19 6.86
N ILE A 110 2.23 -9.16 6.11
CA ILE A 110 2.63 -7.77 6.38
C ILE A 110 1.78 -7.17 7.50
N PHE A 111 0.48 -7.48 7.53
CA PHE A 111 -0.50 -6.85 8.41
C PHE A 111 -1.18 -7.88 9.30
N PRO A 112 -0.65 -8.16 10.50
CA PRO A 112 -1.37 -8.95 11.48
C PRO A 112 -2.75 -8.35 11.74
N GLN A 113 -3.72 -9.20 12.14
CA GLN A 113 -5.11 -8.79 12.36
C GLN A 113 -5.18 -7.52 13.21
N ASN A 114 -6.02 -6.58 12.77
CA ASN A 114 -6.25 -5.26 13.36
C ASN A 114 -5.14 -4.22 13.14
N SER A 115 -4.17 -4.46 12.26
CA SER A 115 -3.22 -3.41 11.87
C SER A 115 -3.89 -2.41 10.94
N THR A 116 -3.69 -1.12 11.21
CA THR A 116 -4.19 -0.03 10.37
C THR A 116 -3.02 0.78 9.81
N SER A 117 -3.26 1.49 8.71
CA SER A 117 -2.27 2.43 8.17
C SER A 117 -1.86 3.52 9.18
N MET A 118 -2.66 3.69 10.24
CA MET A 118 -2.42 4.65 11.31
C MET A 118 -1.32 4.19 12.28
N ASP A 119 -1.08 2.86 12.42
CA ASP A 119 -0.14 2.31 13.41
C ASP A 119 1.31 2.71 13.11
N PHE A 120 1.66 2.82 11.83
CA PHE A 120 2.98 3.30 11.41
C PHE A 120 3.06 4.83 11.28
N ARG A 121 1.91 5.52 11.27
CA ARG A 121 1.86 6.98 11.22
C ARG A 121 2.13 7.63 12.56
N TYR A 122 1.69 6.98 13.63
CA TYR A 122 1.84 7.49 15.00
C TYR A 122 2.61 6.48 15.84
N LYS A 123 3.65 6.94 16.55
CA LYS A 123 4.44 6.09 17.43
C LYS A 123 3.58 5.49 18.56
N THR A 124 2.65 6.29 19.08
CA THR A 124 1.81 5.91 20.22
C THR A 124 0.33 6.13 19.92
N ASP A 125 -0.52 5.34 20.56
CA ASP A 125 -1.96 5.54 20.60
C ASP A 125 -2.35 6.75 21.51
N LYS A 126 -3.65 7.00 21.62
CA LYS A 126 -4.19 8.08 22.47
C LYS A 126 -3.94 7.88 23.97
N GLN A 127 -3.60 6.68 24.39
CA GLN A 127 -3.27 6.29 25.74
C GLN A 127 -1.75 6.32 26.02
N GLY A 128 -0.93 6.66 25.02
CA GLY A 128 0.52 6.72 25.11
C GLY A 128 1.22 5.36 24.99
N LYS A 129 0.50 4.31 24.59
CA LYS A 129 1.07 2.98 24.34
C LYS A 129 1.64 2.94 22.92
N ASP A 130 2.82 2.33 22.78
CA ASP A 130 3.44 2.14 21.46
C ASP A 130 2.53 1.31 20.55
N ASN A 131 2.24 1.82 19.35
CA ASN A 131 1.44 1.15 18.35
C ASN A 131 2.15 -0.08 17.79
N ILE A 132 3.49 -0.02 17.70
CA ILE A 132 4.30 -1.13 17.24
C ILE A 132 5.09 -1.68 18.43
N PRO A 133 4.99 -2.99 18.74
CA PRO A 133 5.76 -3.61 19.82
C PRO A 133 7.27 -3.46 19.59
N ASN A 134 8.04 -3.25 20.65
CA ASN A 134 9.51 -3.16 20.57
C ASN A 134 10.19 -4.45 20.06
N SER A 135 9.47 -5.59 20.09
CA SER A 135 9.92 -6.87 19.54
C SER A 135 9.53 -7.07 18.06
N PHE A 136 8.91 -6.08 17.43
CA PHE A 136 8.50 -6.18 16.04
C PHE A 136 9.75 -6.17 15.14
N THR A 137 9.91 -7.25 14.38
CA THR A 137 10.99 -7.40 13.42
C THR A 137 10.40 -7.66 12.04
N LEU A 138 10.83 -6.91 11.06
CA LEU A 138 10.37 -7.03 9.68
C LEU A 138 11.56 -6.82 8.74
N ASP A 139 11.70 -7.70 7.77
CA ASP A 139 12.65 -7.49 6.67
C ASP A 139 12.01 -6.58 5.62
N LEU A 140 12.48 -5.34 5.55
CA LEU A 140 11.93 -4.33 4.66
C LEU A 140 12.13 -4.68 3.19
N TYR A 141 13.19 -5.42 2.85
CA TYR A 141 13.42 -5.86 1.48
C TYR A 141 12.42 -6.95 1.07
N VAL A 142 12.13 -7.87 1.98
CA VAL A 142 11.07 -8.88 1.76
C VAL A 142 9.72 -8.21 1.60
N VAL A 143 9.42 -7.18 2.41
CA VAL A 143 8.18 -6.40 2.26
C VAL A 143 8.13 -5.73 0.88
N LYS A 144 9.23 -5.11 0.43
CA LYS A 144 9.31 -4.52 -0.91
C LYS A 144 8.97 -5.55 -1.99
N ILE A 145 9.56 -6.74 -1.93
CA ILE A 145 9.26 -7.83 -2.90
C ILE A 145 7.77 -8.18 -2.87
N TRP A 146 7.16 -8.28 -1.70
CA TRP A 146 5.73 -8.58 -1.59
C TRP A 146 4.85 -7.46 -2.17
N ILE A 147 5.23 -6.21 -1.95
CA ILE A 147 4.54 -5.05 -2.55
C ILE A 147 4.69 -5.06 -4.07
N ASP A 148 5.86 -5.41 -4.61
CA ASP A 148 6.08 -5.53 -6.05
C ASP A 148 5.22 -6.64 -6.67
N VAL A 149 5.08 -7.77 -5.99
CA VAL A 149 4.19 -8.88 -6.42
C VAL A 149 2.73 -8.44 -6.40
N PHE A 150 2.29 -7.78 -5.33
CA PHE A 150 0.94 -7.21 -5.23
C PHE A 150 0.68 -6.23 -6.38
N ASP A 151 1.61 -5.29 -6.60
CA ASP A 151 1.52 -4.28 -7.65
C ASP A 151 1.38 -4.92 -9.04
N THR A 152 2.19 -5.95 -9.34
CA THR A 152 2.12 -6.68 -10.60
C THR A 152 0.74 -7.31 -10.82
N ILE A 153 0.22 -8.03 -9.82
CA ILE A 153 -1.09 -8.68 -9.93
C ILE A 153 -2.21 -7.65 -10.10
N ILE A 154 -2.14 -6.54 -9.35
CA ILE A 154 -3.16 -5.48 -9.40
C ILE A 154 -3.03 -4.63 -10.65
N TYR A 155 -1.82 -4.30 -11.10
CA TYR A 155 -1.58 -3.50 -12.31
C TYR A 155 -2.11 -4.18 -13.56
N ASP A 156 -1.93 -5.49 -13.70
CA ASP A 156 -2.50 -6.25 -14.79
C ASP A 156 -4.04 -6.17 -14.83
N THR A 157 -4.65 -5.87 -13.68
CA THR A 157 -6.10 -5.67 -13.56
C THR A 157 -6.59 -4.40 -14.26
N TYR A 158 -5.75 -3.38 -14.39
CA TYR A 158 -6.11 -2.12 -15.08
C TYR A 158 -5.86 -2.14 -16.59
N ASN A 159 -5.15 -3.16 -17.10
CA ASN A 159 -4.78 -3.27 -18.51
C ASN A 159 -5.66 -4.26 -19.29
N THR A 160 -6.63 -4.90 -18.64
CA THR A 160 -7.63 -5.79 -19.24
C THR A 160 -8.97 -5.09 -19.39
#